data_f345680a1612d0906032ef99d15fb0bd
#
_entry.id   f345680a1612d0906032ef99d15fb0bd
#
_cell.length_a   1.000
_cell.length_b   1.000
_cell.length_c   1.000
_cell.angle_alpha   90.00
_cell.angle_beta   90.00
_cell.angle_gamma   90.00
#
_symmetry.space_group_name_H-M   'P 1'
#
loop_
_entity.id
_entity.type
_entity.pdbx_description
1 polymer ?
#
loop_
_entity_poly.entity_id
_entity_poly.type
_entity_poly.pdbx_seq_one_letter_code
_entity_poly.pdbx_strand_id
1 'polypeptide(L)'
;MAEKKFNVKYGVLLPIVLLVTLFLWCVPVSFFGIDALTVVQQRVIALFVFAALMWMFEIIPNWATSVLIIVVALLTVSDKGLGFFCNPEFGQLVSYKKIMSSFADPVVMLFLGGFVLAIMAERFGLDVTLAKSLLSVFGTKPKMVLLGFLIIISVFSMFMSNTATAAMMLAFLAPVLHKLPSDDKGKIGLALSIPIAANLGGIGTPIGTPPNATAKGYLEQAGIDVSFGDWCVHMIPYVIIMILLAWILLLVFFPFKTQKLVLEIPANDKKKDWKS
;
A
#
# COMPACT_ATOMS: atom_id res chain seq x y z
N MET A 1 4.80 40.09 -10.90
CA MET A 1 5.69 39.19 -10.13
C MET A 1 4.82 38.16 -9.48
N ALA A 2 4.91 36.88 -9.92
CA ALA A 2 4.14 35.81 -9.28
C ALA A 2 4.76 35.54 -7.90
N GLU A 3 4.00 35.72 -6.83
CA GLU A 3 4.40 35.28 -5.48
C GLU A 3 4.71 33.78 -5.55
N LYS A 4 5.98 33.43 -5.37
CA LYS A 4 6.38 32.04 -5.17
C LYS A 4 5.73 31.56 -3.87
N LYS A 5 4.59 30.86 -3.96
CA LYS A 5 3.99 30.19 -2.79
C LYS A 5 5.07 29.30 -2.16
N PHE A 6 5.41 29.59 -0.91
CA PHE A 6 6.36 28.81 -0.13
C PHE A 6 5.87 27.36 -0.04
N ASN A 7 6.61 26.44 -0.64
CA ASN A 7 6.25 25.03 -0.63
C ASN A 7 6.82 24.40 0.65
N VAL A 8 5.95 24.16 1.64
CA VAL A 8 6.31 23.58 2.94
C VAL A 8 7.06 22.25 2.81
N LYS A 9 6.72 21.43 1.80
CA LYS A 9 7.41 20.15 1.56
C LYS A 9 8.89 20.35 1.30
N TYR A 10 9.27 21.27 0.43
CA TYR A 10 10.67 21.50 0.06
C TYR A 10 11.38 22.47 1.01
N GLY A 11 10.67 23.45 1.57
CA GLY A 11 11.26 24.48 2.40
C GLY A 11 11.45 24.09 3.87
N VAL A 12 10.65 23.17 4.40
CA VAL A 12 10.69 22.77 5.81
C VAL A 12 10.91 21.27 5.96
N LEU A 13 10.06 20.45 5.34
CA LEU A 13 10.09 19.00 5.59
C LEU A 13 11.36 18.35 5.04
N LEU A 14 11.80 18.69 3.82
CA LEU A 14 13.01 18.13 3.25
C LEU A 14 14.27 18.44 4.10
N PRO A 15 14.53 19.69 4.53
CA PRO A 15 15.63 19.96 5.46
C PRO A 15 15.55 19.16 6.75
N ILE A 16 14.37 19.03 7.36
CA ILE A 16 14.18 18.25 8.59
C ILE A 16 14.56 16.78 8.35
N VAL A 17 14.04 16.17 7.28
CA VAL A 17 14.36 14.78 6.94
C VAL A 17 15.85 14.59 6.73
N LEU A 18 16.50 15.50 6.00
CA LEU A 18 17.95 15.45 5.78
C LEU A 18 18.73 15.61 7.08
N LEU A 19 18.33 16.53 7.96
CA LEU A 19 18.99 16.74 9.26
C LEU A 19 18.85 15.50 10.16
N VAL A 20 17.66 14.90 10.24
CA VAL A 20 17.45 13.66 11.01
C VAL A 20 18.31 12.53 10.45
N THR A 21 18.35 12.38 9.12
CA THR A 21 19.17 11.35 8.47
C THR A 21 20.64 11.55 8.74
N LEU A 22 21.16 12.78 8.57
CA LEU A 22 22.55 13.12 8.84
C LEU A 22 22.91 12.94 10.31
N PHE A 23 22.03 13.30 11.22
CA PHE A 23 22.22 13.06 12.64
C PHE A 23 22.41 11.57 12.91
N LEU A 24 21.49 10.71 12.45
CA LEU A 24 21.60 9.25 12.61
C LEU A 24 22.83 8.65 11.93
N TRP A 25 23.30 9.28 10.85
CA TRP A 25 24.47 8.85 10.11
C TRP A 25 25.79 9.17 10.83
N CYS A 26 25.85 10.34 11.50
CA CYS A 26 27.10 10.88 12.08
C CYS A 26 27.23 10.63 13.58
N VAL A 27 26.15 10.33 14.29
CA VAL A 27 26.20 10.06 15.72
C VAL A 27 27.03 8.80 16.02
N PRO A 28 27.78 8.73 17.14
CA PRO A 28 28.53 7.53 17.51
C PRO A 28 27.63 6.29 17.60
N VAL A 29 28.12 5.13 17.16
CA VAL A 29 27.37 3.85 17.15
C VAL A 29 26.82 3.51 18.55
N SER A 30 27.56 3.87 19.61
CA SER A 30 27.15 3.68 21.00
C SER A 30 25.85 4.40 21.41
N PHE A 31 25.45 5.43 20.65
CA PHE A 31 24.21 6.18 20.88
C PHE A 31 22.96 5.27 20.77
N PHE A 32 23.02 4.24 19.93
CA PHE A 32 21.88 3.35 19.71
C PHE A 32 21.66 2.34 20.84
N GLY A 33 22.61 2.19 21.77
CA GLY A 33 22.49 1.22 22.87
C GLY A 33 22.36 -0.24 22.41
N ILE A 34 22.80 -0.55 21.19
CA ILE A 34 22.77 -1.89 20.60
C ILE A 34 24.19 -2.43 20.61
N ASP A 35 24.41 -3.50 21.37
CA ASP A 35 25.70 -4.18 21.39
C ASP A 35 26.08 -4.73 20.01
N ALA A 36 27.35 -4.53 19.63
CA ALA A 36 27.91 -4.97 18.37
C ALA A 36 27.30 -4.33 17.08
N LEU A 37 26.59 -3.21 17.20
CA LEU A 37 26.15 -2.46 16.03
C LEU A 37 27.36 -1.93 15.23
N THR A 38 27.39 -2.20 13.92
CA THR A 38 28.47 -1.73 13.05
C THR A 38 28.11 -0.39 12.37
N VAL A 39 29.10 0.35 11.90
CA VAL A 39 28.90 1.60 11.14
C VAL A 39 28.09 1.36 9.87
N VAL A 40 28.29 0.22 9.20
CA VAL A 40 27.51 -0.15 8.00
C VAL A 40 26.03 -0.35 8.36
N GLN A 41 25.75 -1.03 9.47
CA GLN A 41 24.36 -1.21 9.95
C GLN A 41 23.72 0.11 10.37
N GLN A 42 24.47 1.00 11.01
CA GLN A 42 24.01 2.35 11.35
C GLN A 42 23.59 3.13 10.09
N ARG A 43 24.39 3.07 9.01
CA ARG A 43 24.06 3.71 7.74
C ARG A 43 22.78 3.15 7.13
N VAL A 44 22.57 1.84 7.23
CA VAL A 44 21.33 1.19 6.77
C VAL A 44 20.14 1.70 7.59
N ILE A 45 20.27 1.83 8.91
CA ILE A 45 19.23 2.41 9.78
C ILE A 45 18.91 3.85 9.36
N ALA A 46 19.94 4.67 9.14
CA ALA A 46 19.74 6.05 8.69
C ALA A 46 19.03 6.14 7.34
N LEU A 47 19.38 5.26 6.38
CA LEU A 47 18.70 5.15 5.09
C LEU A 47 17.26 4.66 5.23
N PHE A 48 16.99 3.73 6.14
CA PHE A 48 15.63 3.27 6.43
C PHE A 48 14.75 4.40 6.97
N VAL A 49 15.26 5.18 7.94
CA VAL A 49 14.55 6.34 8.48
C VAL A 49 14.33 7.40 7.41
N PHE A 50 15.34 7.66 6.58
CA PHE A 50 15.19 8.54 5.42
C PHE A 50 14.06 8.09 4.50
N ALA A 51 14.04 6.82 4.11
CA ALA A 51 13.01 6.25 3.26
C ALA A 51 11.61 6.41 3.86
N ALA A 52 11.47 6.03 5.13
CA ALA A 52 10.19 6.10 5.85
C ALA A 52 9.64 7.53 5.90
N LEU A 53 10.49 8.51 6.23
CA LEU A 53 10.10 9.91 6.30
C LEU A 53 9.79 10.50 4.92
N MET A 54 10.59 10.16 3.89
CA MET A 54 10.34 10.62 2.52
C MET A 54 9.02 10.09 1.96
N TRP A 55 8.69 8.82 2.22
CA TRP A 55 7.42 8.22 1.81
C TRP A 55 6.23 8.74 2.63
N MET A 56 6.40 8.92 3.95
CA MET A 56 5.34 9.43 4.83
C MET A 56 4.92 10.86 4.47
N PHE A 57 5.88 11.72 4.14
CA PHE A 57 5.61 13.11 3.77
C PHE A 57 5.41 13.33 2.28
N GLU A 58 5.65 12.32 1.46
CA GLU A 58 5.55 12.42 -0.01
C GLU A 58 6.24 13.67 -0.56
N ILE A 59 7.50 13.90 -0.13
CA ILE A 59 8.26 15.10 -0.50
C ILE A 59 8.59 15.07 -1.99
N ILE A 60 9.04 13.91 -2.49
CA ILE A 60 9.27 13.61 -3.90
C ILE A 60 8.45 12.36 -4.28
N PRO A 61 8.24 12.08 -5.58
CA PRO A 61 7.55 10.88 -6.01
C PRO A 61 8.17 9.60 -5.41
N ASN A 62 7.35 8.66 -4.96
CA ASN A 62 7.80 7.46 -4.25
C ASN A 62 8.84 6.64 -5.03
N TRP A 63 8.69 6.53 -6.36
CA TRP A 63 9.67 5.86 -7.21
C TRP A 63 11.04 6.54 -7.19
N ALA A 64 11.08 7.87 -7.14
CA ALA A 64 12.33 8.63 -7.07
C ALA A 64 13.03 8.40 -5.72
N THR A 65 12.28 8.37 -4.60
CA THR A 65 12.80 8.00 -3.28
C THR A 65 13.41 6.60 -3.32
N SER A 66 12.72 5.62 -3.90
CA SER A 66 13.20 4.23 -3.99
C SER A 66 14.51 4.12 -4.78
N VAL A 67 14.60 4.77 -5.93
CA VAL A 67 15.84 4.80 -6.73
C VAL A 67 16.96 5.49 -5.96
N LEU A 68 16.69 6.62 -5.31
CA LEU A 68 17.66 7.35 -4.50
C LEU A 68 18.26 6.50 -3.38
N ILE A 69 17.41 5.73 -2.66
CA ILE A 69 17.85 4.83 -1.59
C ILE A 69 18.82 3.77 -2.14
N ILE A 70 18.48 3.16 -3.27
CA ILE A 70 19.33 2.15 -3.89
C ILE A 70 20.67 2.75 -4.31
N VAL A 71 20.67 3.94 -4.93
CA VAL A 71 21.90 4.65 -5.32
C VAL A 71 22.75 4.97 -4.10
N VAL A 72 22.16 5.54 -3.04
CA VAL A 72 22.90 5.87 -1.82
C VAL A 72 23.42 4.61 -1.14
N ALA A 73 22.64 3.52 -1.10
CA ALA A 73 23.11 2.24 -0.56
C ALA A 73 24.29 1.67 -1.36
N LEU A 74 24.26 1.73 -2.71
CA LEU A 74 25.36 1.31 -3.56
C LEU A 74 26.62 2.13 -3.31
N LEU A 75 26.51 3.43 -3.08
CA LEU A 75 27.65 4.31 -2.87
C LEU A 75 28.26 4.21 -1.48
N THR A 76 27.47 3.86 -0.45
CA THR A 76 27.87 4.04 0.95
C THR A 76 27.95 2.80 1.81
N VAL A 77 27.23 1.71 1.44
CA VAL A 77 27.21 0.46 2.20
C VAL A 77 27.63 -0.76 1.37
N SER A 78 27.83 -0.60 0.05
CA SER A 78 28.22 -1.73 -0.80
C SER A 78 29.74 -1.96 -0.79
N ASP A 79 30.12 -3.18 -1.16
CA ASP A 79 31.51 -3.62 -1.35
C ASP A 79 32.22 -2.93 -2.54
N LYS A 80 31.47 -2.24 -3.40
CA LYS A 80 31.94 -1.48 -4.56
C LYS A 80 31.55 0.01 -4.48
N GLY A 81 31.27 0.49 -3.28
CA GLY A 81 30.94 1.90 -3.04
C GLY A 81 32.12 2.84 -3.16
N LEU A 82 31.93 4.08 -2.75
CA LEU A 82 33.01 5.08 -2.71
C LEU A 82 34.07 4.65 -1.68
N GLY A 83 35.35 4.69 -2.06
CA GLY A 83 36.47 4.11 -1.31
C GLY A 83 36.56 4.55 0.15
N PHE A 84 36.18 5.78 0.48
CA PHE A 84 36.19 6.27 1.86
C PHE A 84 35.04 5.69 2.72
N PHE A 85 34.03 5.05 2.12
CA PHE A 85 33.00 4.30 2.83
C PHE A 85 33.29 2.79 2.93
N CYS A 86 34.24 2.29 2.13
CA CYS A 86 34.57 0.86 2.04
C CYS A 86 35.69 0.44 3.00
N ASN A 87 35.73 0.99 4.24
CA ASN A 87 36.71 0.57 5.23
C ASN A 87 36.25 -0.73 5.93
N PRO A 88 37.08 -1.80 6.00
CA PRO A 88 36.76 -3.02 6.73
C PRO A 88 36.41 -2.82 8.23
N GLU A 89 36.95 -1.78 8.85
CA GLU A 89 36.64 -1.42 10.24
C GLU A 89 35.18 -0.99 10.47
N PHE A 90 34.48 -0.59 9.42
CA PHE A 90 33.07 -0.17 9.50
C PHE A 90 32.08 -1.33 9.59
N GLY A 91 32.57 -2.58 9.45
CA GLY A 91 31.78 -3.80 9.49
C GLY A 91 31.61 -4.46 8.12
N GLN A 92 30.79 -5.50 8.06
CA GLN A 92 30.61 -6.26 6.82
C GLN A 92 29.80 -5.44 5.79
N LEU A 93 30.46 -5.14 4.67
CA LEU A 93 29.83 -4.45 3.54
C LEU A 93 28.87 -5.38 2.81
N VAL A 94 27.81 -4.80 2.25
CA VAL A 94 26.79 -5.53 1.47
C VAL A 94 27.28 -5.70 0.04
N SER A 95 27.19 -6.91 -0.53
CA SER A 95 27.53 -7.09 -1.94
C SER A 95 26.66 -6.23 -2.84
N TYR A 96 27.28 -5.47 -3.76
CA TYR A 96 26.56 -4.68 -4.75
C TYR A 96 25.58 -5.51 -5.58
N LYS A 97 25.91 -6.80 -5.84
CA LYS A 97 25.03 -7.74 -6.54
C LYS A 97 23.74 -7.98 -5.75
N LYS A 98 23.83 -8.09 -4.41
CA LYS A 98 22.69 -8.27 -3.54
C LYS A 98 21.79 -7.03 -3.52
N ILE A 99 22.38 -5.83 -3.53
CA ILE A 99 21.61 -4.57 -3.63
C ILE A 99 20.92 -4.48 -5.00
N MET A 100 21.64 -4.77 -6.08
CA MET A 100 21.09 -4.72 -7.44
C MET A 100 20.05 -5.81 -7.70
N SER A 101 20.16 -6.99 -7.09
CA SER A 101 19.19 -8.07 -7.24
C SER A 101 17.80 -7.72 -6.70
N SER A 102 17.68 -6.68 -5.85
CA SER A 102 16.38 -6.20 -5.38
C SER A 102 15.46 -5.70 -6.51
N PHE A 103 16.01 -5.28 -7.66
CA PHE A 103 15.20 -4.93 -8.83
C PHE A 103 14.55 -6.13 -9.53
N ALA A 104 15.15 -7.30 -9.41
CA ALA A 104 14.68 -8.55 -10.03
C ALA A 104 14.32 -9.61 -8.99
N ASP A 105 13.98 -9.17 -7.77
CA ASP A 105 13.46 -10.05 -6.74
C ASP A 105 12.18 -10.75 -7.22
N PRO A 106 12.02 -12.07 -7.02
CA PRO A 106 10.83 -12.80 -7.43
C PRO A 106 9.52 -12.18 -6.96
N VAL A 107 9.52 -11.57 -5.77
CA VAL A 107 8.39 -10.84 -5.20
C VAL A 107 8.07 -9.60 -6.03
N VAL A 108 9.07 -8.82 -6.44
CA VAL A 108 8.88 -7.63 -7.29
C VAL A 108 8.31 -8.04 -8.65
N MET A 109 8.80 -9.16 -9.23
CA MET A 109 8.30 -9.69 -10.49
C MET A 109 6.85 -10.16 -10.38
N LEU A 110 6.49 -10.79 -9.27
CA LEU A 110 5.11 -11.21 -8.98
C LEU A 110 4.15 -9.99 -8.93
N PHE A 111 4.56 -8.91 -8.24
CA PHE A 111 3.79 -7.66 -8.21
C PHE A 111 3.67 -7.03 -9.60
N LEU A 112 4.75 -6.99 -10.36
CA LEU A 112 4.74 -6.45 -11.72
C LEU A 112 3.70 -7.18 -12.59
N GLY A 113 3.69 -8.52 -12.56
CA GLY A 113 2.69 -9.34 -13.24
C GLY A 113 1.26 -9.04 -12.77
N GLY A 114 1.05 -8.98 -11.46
CA GLY A 114 -0.25 -8.64 -10.86
C GLY A 114 -0.75 -7.25 -11.28
N PHE A 115 0.11 -6.24 -11.29
CA PHE A 115 -0.26 -4.90 -11.74
C PHE A 115 -0.61 -4.83 -13.22
N VAL A 116 0.11 -5.56 -14.07
CA VAL A 116 -0.23 -5.66 -15.49
C VAL A 116 -1.63 -6.26 -15.69
N LEU A 117 -1.95 -7.35 -14.99
CA LEU A 117 -3.27 -7.95 -15.02
C LEU A 117 -4.36 -7.00 -14.51
N ALA A 118 -4.10 -6.28 -13.42
CA ALA A 118 -5.02 -5.29 -12.86
C ALA A 118 -5.30 -4.14 -13.83
N ILE A 119 -4.26 -3.59 -14.46
CA ILE A 119 -4.39 -2.52 -15.47
C ILE A 119 -5.20 -3.02 -16.71
N MET A 120 -4.96 -4.26 -17.12
CA MET A 120 -5.74 -4.85 -18.22
C MET A 120 -7.20 -5.04 -17.83
N ALA A 121 -7.49 -5.53 -16.62
CA ALA A 121 -8.87 -5.65 -16.12
C ALA A 121 -9.59 -4.29 -16.10
N GLU A 122 -8.90 -3.24 -15.63
CA GLU A 122 -9.42 -1.87 -15.62
C GLU A 122 -9.65 -1.33 -17.06
N ARG A 123 -8.69 -1.55 -17.96
CA ARG A 123 -8.79 -1.10 -19.36
C ARG A 123 -9.99 -1.71 -20.08
N PHE A 124 -10.29 -2.99 -19.84
CA PHE A 124 -11.44 -3.68 -20.41
C PHE A 124 -12.73 -3.48 -19.61
N GLY A 125 -12.72 -2.73 -18.52
CA GLY A 125 -13.89 -2.46 -17.68
C GLY A 125 -14.45 -3.71 -16.99
N LEU A 126 -13.62 -4.74 -16.81
CA LEU A 126 -13.99 -5.96 -16.09
C LEU A 126 -14.26 -5.66 -14.62
N ASP A 127 -13.46 -4.80 -14.01
CA ASP A 127 -13.59 -4.28 -12.64
C ASP A 127 -14.97 -3.67 -12.44
N VAL A 128 -15.38 -2.74 -13.33
CA VAL A 128 -16.70 -2.08 -13.28
C VAL A 128 -17.82 -3.09 -13.46
N THR A 129 -17.68 -4.01 -14.38
CA THR A 129 -18.70 -5.04 -14.68
C THR A 129 -18.89 -5.98 -13.50
N LEU A 130 -17.79 -6.44 -12.89
CA LEU A 130 -17.82 -7.31 -11.71
C LEU A 130 -18.40 -6.58 -10.49
N ALA A 131 -17.96 -5.33 -10.25
CA ALA A 131 -18.48 -4.53 -9.15
C ALA A 131 -20.00 -4.33 -9.26
N LYS A 132 -20.51 -4.05 -10.47
CA LYS A 132 -21.95 -3.94 -10.73
C LYS A 132 -22.69 -5.23 -10.42
N SER A 133 -22.23 -6.34 -10.96
CA SER A 133 -22.86 -7.65 -10.78
C SER A 133 -22.92 -8.03 -9.31
N LEU A 134 -21.81 -7.85 -8.58
CA LEU A 134 -21.71 -8.18 -7.17
C LEU A 134 -22.55 -7.24 -6.28
N LEU A 135 -22.53 -5.92 -6.52
CA LEU A 135 -23.33 -4.96 -5.73
C LEU A 135 -24.82 -5.21 -5.87
N SER A 136 -25.30 -5.67 -7.03
CA SER A 136 -26.72 -5.94 -7.26
C SER A 136 -27.30 -7.02 -6.33
N VAL A 137 -26.45 -7.95 -5.87
CA VAL A 137 -26.85 -9.05 -4.96
C VAL A 137 -27.23 -8.55 -3.56
N PHE A 138 -26.65 -7.43 -3.11
CA PHE A 138 -26.86 -6.91 -1.74
C PHE A 138 -28.14 -6.06 -1.60
N GLY A 139 -28.82 -5.78 -2.68
CA GLY A 139 -30.10 -5.06 -2.68
C GLY A 139 -29.96 -3.59 -2.26
N THR A 140 -31.01 -3.03 -1.66
CA THR A 140 -31.12 -1.59 -1.32
C THR A 140 -31.07 -1.28 0.17
N LYS A 141 -30.99 -2.29 1.04
CA LYS A 141 -30.93 -2.08 2.50
C LYS A 141 -29.55 -1.54 2.87
N PRO A 142 -29.45 -0.37 3.55
CA PRO A 142 -28.15 0.27 3.84
C PRO A 142 -27.13 -0.63 4.52
N LYS A 143 -27.55 -1.44 5.47
CA LYS A 143 -26.70 -2.40 6.18
C LYS A 143 -26.07 -3.44 5.23
N MET A 144 -26.88 -3.95 4.29
CA MET A 144 -26.43 -4.95 3.30
C MET A 144 -25.56 -4.31 2.23
N VAL A 145 -25.88 -3.07 1.82
CA VAL A 145 -25.06 -2.30 0.90
C VAL A 145 -23.67 -2.05 1.49
N LEU A 146 -23.58 -1.67 2.77
CA LEU A 146 -22.30 -1.52 3.47
C LEU A 146 -21.50 -2.82 3.48
N LEU A 147 -22.16 -3.97 3.78
CA LEU A 147 -21.52 -5.29 3.71
C LEU A 147 -21.03 -5.59 2.29
N GLY A 148 -21.86 -5.30 1.29
CA GLY A 148 -21.52 -5.49 -0.12
C GLY A 148 -20.27 -4.69 -0.52
N PHE A 149 -20.20 -3.43 -0.12
CA PHE A 149 -18.99 -2.62 -0.36
C PHE A 149 -17.77 -3.23 0.34
N LEU A 150 -17.87 -3.62 1.60
CA LEU A 150 -16.76 -4.23 2.34
C LEU A 150 -16.26 -5.51 1.63
N ILE A 151 -17.16 -6.40 1.23
CA ILE A 151 -16.78 -7.66 0.56
C ILE A 151 -16.17 -7.39 -0.81
N ILE A 152 -16.82 -6.57 -1.63
CA ILE A 152 -16.40 -6.33 -3.01
C ILE A 152 -15.04 -5.64 -3.04
N ILE A 153 -14.86 -4.61 -2.23
CA ILE A 153 -13.58 -3.90 -2.10
C ILE A 153 -12.49 -4.87 -1.67
N SER A 154 -12.78 -5.72 -0.67
CA SER A 154 -11.80 -6.70 -0.19
C SER A 154 -11.41 -7.70 -1.27
N VAL A 155 -12.36 -8.21 -2.05
CA VAL A 155 -12.09 -9.15 -3.15
C VAL A 155 -11.22 -8.49 -4.21
N PHE A 156 -11.52 -7.25 -4.63
CA PHE A 156 -10.68 -6.55 -5.61
C PHE A 156 -9.28 -6.26 -5.05
N SER A 157 -9.19 -5.87 -3.79
CA SER A 157 -7.91 -5.56 -3.16
C SER A 157 -7.01 -6.78 -2.93
N MET A 158 -7.52 -7.98 -3.05
CA MET A 158 -6.70 -9.21 -3.08
C MET A 158 -5.81 -9.29 -4.33
N PHE A 159 -6.19 -8.63 -5.41
CA PHE A 159 -5.53 -8.75 -6.73
C PHE A 159 -5.06 -7.41 -7.30
N MET A 160 -5.53 -6.30 -6.75
CA MET A 160 -5.18 -4.93 -7.15
C MET A 160 -4.57 -4.19 -5.97
N SER A 161 -3.82 -3.12 -6.23
CA SER A 161 -3.33 -2.28 -5.13
C SER A 161 -4.50 -1.67 -4.35
N ASN A 162 -4.34 -1.53 -3.02
CA ASN A 162 -5.34 -0.94 -2.14
C ASN A 162 -5.78 0.45 -2.63
N THR A 163 -4.82 1.25 -3.12
CA THR A 163 -5.07 2.60 -3.64
C THR A 163 -5.92 2.57 -4.91
N ALA A 164 -5.59 1.71 -5.88
CA ALA A 164 -6.36 1.58 -7.11
C ALA A 164 -7.79 1.10 -6.83
N THR A 165 -7.93 0.08 -5.97
CA THR A 165 -9.23 -0.43 -5.53
C THR A 165 -10.05 0.65 -4.84
N ALA A 166 -9.44 1.41 -3.93
CA ALA A 166 -10.10 2.50 -3.22
C ALA A 166 -10.58 3.61 -4.18
N ALA A 167 -9.73 4.03 -5.13
CA ALA A 167 -10.08 5.05 -6.11
C ALA A 167 -11.24 4.61 -7.02
N MET A 168 -11.20 3.36 -7.52
CA MET A 168 -12.28 2.78 -8.32
C MET A 168 -13.59 2.76 -7.52
N MET A 169 -13.56 2.23 -6.31
CA MET A 169 -14.77 2.08 -5.50
C MET A 169 -15.32 3.40 -4.98
N LEU A 170 -14.48 4.43 -4.82
CA LEU A 170 -14.93 5.78 -4.53
C LEU A 170 -15.80 6.36 -5.66
N ALA A 171 -15.47 6.08 -6.93
CA ALA A 171 -16.29 6.48 -8.06
C ALA A 171 -17.70 5.88 -8.03
N PHE A 172 -17.85 4.64 -7.51
CA PHE A 172 -19.17 4.02 -7.30
C PHE A 172 -19.87 4.57 -6.07
N LEU A 173 -19.15 4.88 -5.03
CA LEU A 173 -19.71 5.32 -3.77
C LEU A 173 -20.09 6.80 -3.77
N ALA A 174 -19.36 7.66 -4.48
CA ALA A 174 -19.59 9.08 -4.47
C ALA A 174 -21.05 9.49 -4.82
N PRO A 175 -21.70 8.96 -5.87
CA PRO A 175 -23.10 9.26 -6.16
C PRO A 175 -24.06 8.84 -5.03
N VAL A 176 -23.76 7.72 -4.35
CA VAL A 176 -24.55 7.23 -3.21
C VAL A 176 -24.42 8.17 -2.01
N LEU A 177 -23.18 8.60 -1.72
CA LEU A 177 -22.91 9.55 -0.64
C LEU A 177 -23.57 10.91 -0.86
N HIS A 178 -23.66 11.38 -2.11
CA HIS A 178 -24.34 12.63 -2.42
C HIS A 178 -25.85 12.60 -2.18
N LYS A 179 -26.49 11.43 -2.31
CA LYS A 179 -27.92 11.23 -2.10
C LYS A 179 -28.32 11.06 -0.64
N LEU A 180 -27.37 10.72 0.22
CA LEU A 180 -27.62 10.57 1.64
C LEU A 180 -27.77 11.94 2.32
N PRO A 181 -28.71 12.09 3.28
CA PRO A 181 -28.84 13.28 4.09
C PRO A 181 -27.51 13.62 4.79
N SER A 182 -27.24 14.94 4.96
CA SER A 182 -26.00 15.41 5.59
C SER A 182 -25.87 14.98 7.06
N ASP A 183 -26.99 14.74 7.72
CA ASP A 183 -27.09 14.33 9.13
C ASP A 183 -27.10 12.80 9.31
N ASP A 184 -27.07 12.01 8.23
CA ASP A 184 -26.99 10.55 8.29
C ASP A 184 -25.53 10.09 8.53
N LYS A 185 -25.26 9.59 9.74
CA LYS A 185 -23.94 9.08 10.12
C LYS A 185 -23.49 7.89 9.25
N GLY A 186 -24.42 7.12 8.68
CA GLY A 186 -24.12 6.03 7.76
C GLY A 186 -23.30 6.44 6.54
N LYS A 187 -23.35 7.73 6.18
CA LYS A 187 -22.49 8.33 5.15
C LYS A 187 -21.00 8.20 5.50
N ILE A 188 -20.64 8.44 6.75
CA ILE A 188 -19.26 8.29 7.24
C ILE A 188 -18.87 6.81 7.24
N GLY A 189 -19.78 5.93 7.70
CA GLY A 189 -19.55 4.48 7.70
C GLY A 189 -19.28 3.92 6.30
N LEU A 190 -20.05 4.36 5.29
CA LEU A 190 -19.83 3.99 3.89
C LEU A 190 -18.48 4.53 3.37
N ALA A 191 -18.14 5.78 3.66
CA ALA A 191 -16.86 6.33 3.23
C ALA A 191 -15.67 5.59 3.85
N LEU A 192 -15.73 5.27 5.15
CA LEU A 192 -14.70 4.51 5.86
C LEU A 192 -14.62 3.05 5.42
N SER A 193 -15.69 2.48 4.87
CA SER A 193 -15.66 1.11 4.37
C SER A 193 -14.62 0.92 3.26
N ILE A 194 -14.34 1.96 2.47
CA ILE A 194 -13.35 1.88 1.36
C ILE A 194 -11.94 1.57 1.87
N PRO A 195 -11.29 2.44 2.68
CA PRO A 195 -9.94 2.16 3.13
C PRO A 195 -9.84 0.94 4.04
N ILE A 196 -10.85 0.70 4.88
CA ILE A 196 -10.87 -0.47 5.77
C ILE A 196 -10.90 -1.75 4.94
N ALA A 197 -11.83 -1.87 4.00
CA ALA A 197 -11.95 -3.07 3.19
C ALA A 197 -10.77 -3.27 2.23
N ALA A 198 -10.22 -2.19 1.67
CA ALA A 198 -9.05 -2.28 0.82
C ALA A 198 -7.83 -2.81 1.60
N ASN A 199 -7.60 -2.33 2.82
CA ASN A 199 -6.51 -2.82 3.66
C ASN A 199 -6.72 -4.25 4.11
N LEU A 200 -7.93 -4.60 4.57
CA LEU A 200 -8.26 -5.97 5.00
C LEU A 200 -8.17 -6.96 3.83
N GLY A 201 -8.73 -6.62 2.67
CA GLY A 201 -8.69 -7.45 1.49
C GLY A 201 -7.27 -7.72 1.00
N GLY A 202 -6.43 -6.69 1.02
CA GLY A 202 -5.02 -6.81 0.64
C GLY A 202 -4.24 -7.89 1.41
N ILE A 203 -4.67 -8.26 2.62
CA ILE A 203 -4.04 -9.33 3.42
C ILE A 203 -4.34 -10.71 2.83
N GLY A 204 -5.44 -10.89 2.10
CA GLY A 204 -5.96 -12.19 1.67
C GLY A 204 -5.07 -12.97 0.72
N THR A 205 -4.22 -12.31 -0.06
CA THR A 205 -3.29 -12.95 -1.00
C THR A 205 -1.86 -12.42 -0.85
N PRO A 206 -0.83 -13.17 -1.23
CA PRO A 206 0.55 -12.69 -1.18
C PRO A 206 0.79 -11.43 -2.03
N ILE A 207 0.00 -11.24 -3.10
CA ILE A 207 0.13 -10.13 -4.05
C ILE A 207 -0.78 -8.94 -3.74
N GLY A 208 -1.68 -9.04 -2.76
CA GLY A 208 -2.65 -7.98 -2.44
C GLY A 208 -1.99 -6.72 -1.87
N THR A 209 -0.88 -6.88 -1.14
CA THR A 209 -0.12 -5.74 -0.60
C THR A 209 1.36 -6.08 -0.41
N PRO A 210 2.30 -5.11 -0.62
CA PRO A 210 3.75 -5.34 -0.50
C PRO A 210 4.21 -5.97 0.83
N PRO A 211 3.66 -5.63 2.01
CA PRO A 211 4.06 -6.27 3.25
C PRO A 211 3.89 -7.79 3.28
N ASN A 212 2.87 -8.33 2.61
CA ASN A 212 2.66 -9.80 2.55
C ASN A 212 3.80 -10.51 1.84
N ALA A 213 4.22 -9.95 0.72
CA ALA A 213 5.32 -10.50 -0.05
C ALA A 213 6.65 -10.42 0.71
N THR A 214 6.87 -9.34 1.45
CA THR A 214 8.02 -9.22 2.35
C THR A 214 7.96 -10.27 3.46
N ALA A 215 6.81 -10.46 4.09
CA ALA A 215 6.61 -11.49 5.11
C ALA A 215 6.86 -12.89 4.55
N LYS A 216 6.33 -13.19 3.34
CA LYS A 216 6.59 -14.45 2.64
C LYS A 216 8.09 -14.67 2.41
N GLY A 217 8.81 -13.65 1.93
CA GLY A 217 10.26 -13.72 1.72
C GLY A 217 11.05 -14.01 3.00
N TYR A 218 10.64 -13.49 4.14
CA TYR A 218 11.25 -13.82 5.44
C TYR A 218 10.95 -15.26 5.88
N LEU A 219 9.74 -15.76 5.65
CA LEU A 219 9.39 -17.14 5.94
C LEU A 219 10.25 -18.12 5.11
N GLU A 220 10.41 -17.84 3.81
CA GLU A 220 11.27 -18.62 2.92
C GLU A 220 12.74 -18.62 3.38
N GLN A 221 13.26 -17.46 3.83
CA GLN A 221 14.61 -17.38 4.40
C GLN A 221 14.76 -18.17 5.71
N ALA A 222 13.67 -18.33 6.46
CA ALA A 222 13.62 -19.17 7.65
C ALA A 222 13.41 -20.67 7.34
N GLY A 223 13.39 -21.06 6.05
CA GLY A 223 13.18 -22.43 5.62
C GLY A 223 11.71 -22.88 5.60
N ILE A 224 10.78 -21.94 5.73
CA ILE A 224 9.32 -22.19 5.67
C ILE A 224 8.85 -21.80 4.29
N ASP A 225 8.63 -22.78 3.42
CA ASP A 225 8.05 -22.55 2.10
C ASP A 225 6.53 -22.36 2.22
N VAL A 226 6.03 -21.21 1.77
CA VAL A 226 4.61 -20.86 1.79
C VAL A 226 4.15 -20.62 0.37
N SER A 227 3.39 -21.56 -0.19
CA SER A 227 2.80 -21.39 -1.51
C SER A 227 1.73 -20.27 -1.51
N PHE A 228 1.32 -19.83 -2.71
CA PHE A 228 0.20 -18.90 -2.85
C PHE A 228 -1.08 -19.45 -2.20
N GLY A 229 -1.35 -20.75 -2.40
CA GLY A 229 -2.52 -21.42 -1.84
C GLY A 229 -2.48 -21.51 -0.31
N ASP A 230 -1.32 -21.86 0.27
CA ASP A 230 -1.14 -21.92 1.72
C ASP A 230 -1.41 -20.58 2.38
N TRP A 231 -0.90 -19.48 1.79
CA TRP A 231 -1.20 -18.14 2.26
C TRP A 231 -2.71 -17.86 2.25
N CYS A 232 -3.37 -18.13 1.13
CA CYS A 232 -4.80 -17.88 0.98
C CYS A 232 -5.65 -18.70 1.97
N VAL A 233 -5.32 -19.97 2.18
CA VAL A 233 -6.03 -20.85 3.12
C VAL A 233 -6.02 -20.31 4.56
N HIS A 234 -4.91 -19.69 4.96
CA HIS A 234 -4.78 -19.13 6.31
C HIS A 234 -5.34 -17.70 6.40
N MET A 235 -5.12 -16.87 5.39
CA MET A 235 -5.44 -15.44 5.46
C MET A 235 -6.88 -15.11 5.05
N ILE A 236 -7.50 -15.84 4.12
CA ILE A 236 -8.89 -15.56 3.72
C ILE A 236 -9.87 -15.73 4.88
N PRO A 237 -9.82 -16.80 5.72
CA PRO A 237 -10.70 -16.90 6.90
C PRO A 237 -10.49 -15.73 7.87
N TYR A 238 -9.24 -15.31 8.09
CA TYR A 238 -8.93 -14.13 8.90
C TYR A 238 -9.57 -12.86 8.32
N VAL A 239 -9.43 -12.62 7.01
CA VAL A 239 -10.04 -11.48 6.32
C VAL A 239 -11.57 -11.49 6.46
N ILE A 240 -12.21 -12.64 6.31
CA ILE A 240 -13.67 -12.78 6.49
C ILE A 240 -14.10 -12.35 7.90
N ILE A 241 -13.41 -12.83 8.93
CA ILE A 241 -13.68 -12.46 10.32
C ILE A 241 -13.51 -10.94 10.51
N MET A 242 -12.42 -10.38 9.99
CA MET A 242 -12.15 -8.95 10.12
C MET A 242 -13.14 -8.07 9.35
N ILE A 243 -13.63 -8.51 8.18
CA ILE A 243 -14.71 -7.83 7.44
C ILE A 243 -16.00 -7.81 8.24
N LEU A 244 -16.38 -8.94 8.84
CA LEU A 244 -17.59 -9.02 9.66
C LEU A 244 -17.47 -8.14 10.90
N LEU A 245 -16.32 -8.12 11.56
CA LEU A 245 -16.06 -7.22 12.68
C LEU A 245 -16.13 -5.74 12.24
N ALA A 246 -15.50 -5.39 11.12
CA ALA A 246 -15.55 -4.05 10.57
C ALA A 246 -17.00 -3.63 10.23
N TRP A 247 -17.78 -4.53 9.63
CA TRP A 247 -19.18 -4.29 9.33
C TRP A 247 -19.99 -3.99 10.60
N ILE A 248 -19.84 -4.81 11.64
CA ILE A 248 -20.53 -4.60 12.92
C ILE A 248 -20.11 -3.26 13.56
N LEU A 249 -18.79 -2.99 13.62
CA LEU A 249 -18.28 -1.76 14.21
C LEU A 249 -18.78 -0.52 13.47
N LEU A 250 -18.74 -0.54 12.12
CA LEU A 250 -19.25 0.58 11.32
C LEU A 250 -20.74 0.80 11.51
N LEU A 251 -21.55 -0.24 11.68
CA LEU A 251 -22.97 -0.12 11.97
C LEU A 251 -23.25 0.42 13.38
N VAL A 252 -22.41 0.07 14.36
CA VAL A 252 -22.55 0.54 15.74
C VAL A 252 -22.15 2.01 15.87
N PHE A 253 -21.00 2.39 15.30
CA PHE A 253 -20.51 3.76 15.43
C PHE A 253 -21.18 4.75 14.46
N PHE A 254 -21.59 4.27 13.28
CA PHE A 254 -22.15 5.07 12.20
C PHE A 254 -23.50 4.49 11.74
N PRO A 255 -24.55 4.49 12.59
CA PRO A 255 -25.84 3.92 12.23
C PRO A 255 -26.51 4.73 11.10
N PHE A 256 -27.18 4.01 10.21
CA PHE A 256 -27.99 4.60 9.15
C PHE A 256 -29.32 5.10 9.69
N LYS A 257 -29.70 6.33 9.31
CA LYS A 257 -31.07 6.84 9.45
C LYS A 257 -31.92 6.48 8.23
N THR A 258 -31.30 6.43 7.07
CA THR A 258 -31.92 6.10 5.78
C THR A 258 -32.34 4.63 5.73
N GLN A 259 -33.54 4.34 5.25
CA GLN A 259 -34.06 2.98 5.16
C GLN A 259 -33.74 2.27 3.83
N LYS A 260 -33.54 3.02 2.75
CA LYS A 260 -33.24 2.48 1.41
C LYS A 260 -32.17 3.33 0.72
N LEU A 261 -31.19 2.68 0.14
CA LEU A 261 -30.17 3.29 -0.71
C LEU A 261 -30.44 2.94 -2.17
N VAL A 262 -30.43 3.93 -3.04
CA VAL A 262 -30.50 3.73 -4.50
C VAL A 262 -29.09 3.76 -5.03
N LEU A 263 -28.61 2.59 -5.50
CA LEU A 263 -27.31 2.45 -6.14
C LEU A 263 -27.46 2.85 -7.61
N GLU A 264 -27.08 4.08 -7.95
CA GLU A 264 -26.90 4.47 -9.35
C GLU A 264 -25.49 4.07 -9.77
N ILE A 265 -25.40 2.96 -10.44
CA ILE A 265 -24.12 2.44 -10.89
C ILE A 265 -23.76 3.15 -12.21
N PRO A 266 -22.60 3.83 -12.31
CA PRO A 266 -22.20 4.53 -13.52
C PRO A 266 -22.31 3.65 -14.76
N ALA A 267 -22.85 4.18 -15.86
CA ALA A 267 -22.89 3.45 -17.13
C ALA A 267 -21.44 3.12 -17.54
N ASN A 268 -21.23 1.90 -18.04
CA ASN A 268 -19.93 1.53 -18.58
C ASN A 268 -19.84 2.04 -20.02
N ASP A 269 -19.41 3.28 -20.20
CA ASP A 269 -19.24 3.90 -21.54
C ASP A 269 -17.93 3.46 -22.22
N LYS A 270 -17.09 2.65 -21.56
CA LYS A 270 -15.92 2.05 -22.20
C LYS A 270 -16.42 1.00 -23.20
N LYS A 271 -16.51 1.37 -24.48
CA LYS A 271 -16.79 0.43 -25.58
C LYS A 271 -15.84 -0.76 -25.46
N LYS A 272 -16.41 -1.97 -25.57
CA LYS A 272 -15.64 -3.21 -25.71
C LYS A 272 -14.95 -3.22 -27.09
N ASP A 273 -13.89 -2.45 -27.25
CA ASP A 273 -13.03 -2.57 -28.43
C ASP A 273 -12.09 -3.77 -28.25
N TRP A 274 -12.60 -4.94 -28.63
CA TRP A 274 -11.83 -6.18 -28.70
C TRP A 274 -10.82 -6.20 -29.87
N LYS A 275 -10.65 -5.09 -30.60
CA LYS A 275 -9.87 -5.00 -31.83
C LYS A 275 -8.71 -4.01 -31.78
N SER A 276 -8.23 -3.64 -30.62
CA SER A 276 -7.02 -2.79 -30.54
C SER A 276 -5.92 -3.44 -29.71
#